data_99960429a56481084025de850efe3f43
#
_entry.id   99960429a56481084025de850efe3f43
#
_cell.length_a   1.000
_cell.length_b   1.000
_cell.length_c   1.000
_cell.angle_alpha   90.00
_cell.angle_beta   90.00
_cell.angle_gamma   90.00
#
_symmetry.space_group_name_H-M   'P 1'
#
loop_
_entity.id
_entity.type
_entity.pdbx_description
1 polymer ?
#
loop_
_entity_poly.entity_id
_entity_poly.type
_entity_poly.pdbx_seq_one_letter_code
_entity_poly.pdbx_strand_id
1 'polypeptide(L)'
;MEHCSSLLNGEEHISKIKYLTTLAGYVHWKLTGEFVLGIGEASGMFPIDSASKDYNKGMIEKFDKLISNKNLPYTISDLLPKVLVAGENAGTLSEEGAKLLDTTGKLSAGIPLCPPEGDAGTGMTATNSITKRTGNVSAGTSVFAMVVLEKPLSKAYPEIDIVTTPVGDDVAMVHVNNCTSDLNAWVNIFREYSAELGIEISTEKLYGTLYRKALEGDADCGGLLSYGYFSGENITGLEEGRQLFVRTPDSKFNLAN
;
A
#
# COMPACT_ATOMS: atom_id res chain seq x y z
N MET A 1 11.90 1.48 6.26
CA MET A 1 11.70 1.86 7.69
C MET A 1 12.13 0.78 8.66
N GLU A 2 11.76 -0.48 8.50
CA GLU A 2 12.09 -1.58 9.43
C GLU A 2 13.59 -1.76 9.68
N HIS A 3 14.42 -1.71 8.63
CA HIS A 3 15.87 -1.80 8.79
C HIS A 3 16.45 -0.66 9.65
N CYS A 4 15.95 0.57 9.50
CA CYS A 4 16.35 1.71 10.36
C CYS A 4 15.93 1.46 11.82
N SER A 5 14.73 0.98 12.07
CA SER A 5 14.25 0.69 13.41
C SER A 5 15.09 -0.37 14.09
N SER A 6 15.39 -1.46 13.40
CA SER A 6 16.23 -2.54 13.90
C SER A 6 17.66 -2.05 14.21
N LEU A 7 18.21 -1.16 13.36
CA LEU A 7 19.49 -0.50 13.59
C LEU A 7 19.50 0.40 14.84
N LEU A 8 18.44 1.19 15.02
CA LEU A 8 18.29 2.08 16.17
C LEU A 8 18.11 1.30 17.46
N ASN A 9 17.35 0.21 17.40
CA ASN A 9 17.14 -0.69 18.54
C ASN A 9 18.35 -1.55 18.88
N GLY A 10 19.38 -1.58 18.02
CA GLY A 10 20.60 -2.36 18.26
C GLY A 10 20.38 -3.87 18.20
N GLU A 11 19.51 -4.33 17.32
CA GLU A 11 19.17 -5.75 17.21
C GLU A 11 20.35 -6.59 16.72
N GLU A 12 20.57 -7.76 17.33
CA GLU A 12 21.77 -8.58 17.10
C GLU A 12 21.87 -9.14 15.66
N HIS A 13 20.77 -9.29 14.94
CA HIS A 13 20.77 -9.83 13.59
C HIS A 13 21.25 -8.88 12.52
N ILE A 14 21.33 -7.57 12.81
CA ILE A 14 21.63 -6.51 11.84
C ILE A 14 22.92 -6.82 11.04
N SER A 15 23.99 -7.20 11.70
CA SER A 15 25.27 -7.51 11.03
C SER A 15 25.23 -8.78 10.16
N LYS A 16 24.17 -9.55 10.25
CA LYS A 16 23.98 -10.85 9.54
C LYS A 16 23.03 -10.73 8.36
N ILE A 17 22.38 -9.58 8.16
CA ILE A 17 21.46 -9.35 7.03
C ILE A 17 22.26 -9.44 5.73
N LYS A 18 21.73 -10.16 4.76
CA LYS A 18 22.32 -10.32 3.42
C LYS A 18 21.40 -9.79 2.32
N TYR A 19 20.11 -9.78 2.56
CA TYR A 19 19.10 -9.40 1.59
C TYR A 19 17.96 -8.69 2.30
N LEU A 20 17.44 -7.63 1.69
CA LEU A 20 16.20 -6.97 2.05
C LEU A 20 15.25 -7.10 0.87
N THR A 21 14.04 -7.63 1.11
CA THR A 21 13.02 -7.74 0.07
C THR A 21 11.64 -7.79 0.73
N THR A 22 10.62 -7.60 -0.07
CA THR A 22 9.22 -7.77 0.34
C THR A 22 8.80 -9.24 0.22
N LEU A 23 7.61 -9.56 0.71
CA LEU A 23 7.05 -10.90 0.53
C LEU A 23 6.88 -11.26 -0.95
N ALA A 24 6.45 -10.31 -1.78
CA ALA A 24 6.32 -10.52 -3.22
C ALA A 24 7.68 -10.87 -3.87
N GLY A 25 8.74 -10.11 -3.53
CA GLY A 25 10.09 -10.39 -3.99
C GLY A 25 10.65 -11.71 -3.49
N TYR A 26 10.37 -12.07 -2.23
CA TYR A 26 10.79 -13.36 -1.67
C TYR A 26 10.13 -14.54 -2.40
N VAL A 27 8.82 -14.47 -2.63
CA VAL A 27 8.09 -15.51 -3.37
C VAL A 27 8.65 -15.64 -4.79
N HIS A 28 8.83 -14.50 -5.48
CA HIS A 28 9.43 -14.49 -6.81
C HIS A 28 10.82 -15.13 -6.83
N TRP A 29 11.68 -14.76 -5.89
CA TRP A 29 13.02 -15.34 -5.76
C TRP A 29 13.00 -16.85 -5.54
N LYS A 30 12.07 -17.35 -4.71
CA LYS A 30 11.90 -18.80 -4.51
C LYS A 30 11.42 -19.54 -5.77
N LEU A 31 10.67 -18.87 -6.63
CA LEU A 31 10.12 -19.45 -7.85
C LEU A 31 11.11 -19.41 -9.04
N THR A 32 11.97 -18.39 -9.10
CA THR A 32 12.83 -18.13 -10.26
C THR A 32 14.32 -18.27 -9.97
N GLY A 33 14.74 -18.03 -8.73
CA GLY A 33 16.15 -17.82 -8.37
C GLY A 33 16.63 -16.38 -8.58
N GLU A 34 15.83 -15.49 -9.18
CA GLU A 34 16.18 -14.10 -9.46
C GLU A 34 15.80 -13.17 -8.29
N PHE A 35 16.77 -12.36 -7.82
CA PHE A 35 16.58 -11.41 -6.73
C PHE A 35 16.22 -10.03 -7.30
N VAL A 36 14.96 -9.85 -7.64
CA VAL A 36 14.43 -8.65 -8.31
C VAL A 36 13.11 -8.19 -7.68
N LEU A 37 12.78 -6.92 -7.88
CA LEU A 37 11.47 -6.35 -7.54
C LEU A 37 10.94 -5.50 -8.68
N GLY A 38 9.63 -5.42 -8.80
CA GLY A 38 8.97 -4.38 -9.58
C GLY A 38 9.19 -3.00 -8.95
N ILE A 39 9.27 -1.98 -9.78
CA ILE A 39 9.63 -0.62 -9.36
C ILE A 39 8.61 -0.04 -8.35
N GLY A 40 7.32 -0.37 -8.49
CA GLY A 40 6.28 0.05 -7.57
C GLY A 40 6.52 -0.51 -6.16
N GLU A 41 6.78 -1.80 -6.07
CA GLU A 41 7.09 -2.49 -4.82
C GLU A 41 8.43 -2.00 -4.22
N ALA A 42 9.47 -1.84 -5.05
CA ALA A 42 10.77 -1.33 -4.64
C ALA A 42 10.69 0.08 -4.06
N SER A 43 9.79 0.93 -4.57
CA SER A 43 9.57 2.30 -4.07
C SER A 43 9.06 2.34 -2.63
N GLY A 44 8.35 1.31 -2.19
CA GLY A 44 7.94 1.13 -0.80
C GLY A 44 9.09 0.75 0.14
N MET A 45 10.18 0.21 -0.40
CA MET A 45 11.35 -0.19 0.39
C MET A 45 12.38 0.92 0.51
N PHE A 46 12.70 1.59 -0.59
CA PHE A 46 13.69 2.65 -0.64
C PHE A 46 13.36 3.65 -1.76
N PRO A 47 13.69 4.96 -1.60
CA PRO A 47 13.36 5.98 -2.59
C PRO A 47 13.86 5.66 -3.99
N ILE A 48 12.99 5.78 -4.97
CA ILE A 48 13.27 5.63 -6.40
C ILE A 48 13.56 7.01 -7.03
N ASP A 49 14.40 7.02 -8.02
CA ASP A 49 14.55 8.11 -8.98
C ASP A 49 13.79 7.75 -10.25
N SER A 50 12.67 8.41 -10.49
CA SER A 50 11.79 8.15 -11.63
C SER A 50 12.45 8.39 -13.01
N ALA A 51 13.52 9.20 -13.06
CA ALA A 51 14.25 9.44 -14.29
C ALA A 51 15.15 8.26 -14.67
N SER A 52 15.86 7.69 -13.72
CA SER A 52 16.70 6.50 -13.94
C SER A 52 15.92 5.18 -13.80
N LYS A 53 14.73 5.21 -13.21
CA LYS A 53 13.89 4.05 -12.85
C LYS A 53 14.63 3.03 -11.98
N ASP A 54 15.41 3.55 -11.06
CA ASP A 54 16.22 2.77 -10.13
C ASP A 54 16.28 3.50 -8.78
N TYR A 55 16.88 2.89 -7.77
CA TYR A 55 17.07 3.51 -6.47
C TYR A 55 17.81 4.84 -6.55
N ASN A 56 17.35 5.84 -5.80
CA ASN A 56 17.92 7.16 -5.78
C ASN A 56 19.32 7.14 -5.14
N LYS A 57 20.35 7.31 -5.97
CA LYS A 57 21.76 7.24 -5.55
C LYS A 57 22.11 8.26 -4.45
N GLY A 58 21.58 9.46 -4.55
CA GLY A 58 21.80 10.49 -3.53
C GLY A 58 21.21 10.14 -2.16
N MET A 59 20.09 9.41 -2.15
CA MET A 59 19.49 8.89 -0.91
C MET A 59 20.28 7.70 -0.36
N ILE A 60 20.77 6.82 -1.23
CA ILE A 60 21.69 5.73 -0.85
C ILE A 60 22.92 6.30 -0.14
N GLU A 61 23.62 7.26 -0.76
CA GLU A 61 24.79 7.89 -0.17
C GLU A 61 24.51 8.55 1.19
N LYS A 62 23.38 9.24 1.30
CA LYS A 62 22.95 9.84 2.57
C LYS A 62 22.68 8.80 3.65
N PHE A 63 22.03 7.71 3.29
CA PHE A 63 21.71 6.63 4.21
C PHE A 63 22.99 5.92 4.69
N ASP A 64 23.88 5.53 3.77
CA ASP A 64 25.14 4.88 4.10
C ASP A 64 26.02 5.78 4.99
N LYS A 65 26.03 7.10 4.72
CA LYS A 65 26.69 8.06 5.60
C LYS A 65 26.08 8.11 7.00
N LEU A 66 24.74 8.06 7.09
CA LEU A 66 24.03 8.08 8.37
C LEU A 66 24.38 6.88 9.25
N ILE A 67 24.55 5.69 8.64
CA ILE A 67 24.84 4.45 9.37
C ILE A 67 26.32 4.11 9.44
N SER A 68 27.22 4.95 8.90
CA SER A 68 28.66 4.68 8.80
C SER A 68 29.34 4.38 10.16
N ASN A 69 28.85 4.98 11.25
CA ASN A 69 29.33 4.76 12.61
C ASN A 69 28.95 3.39 13.20
N LYS A 70 28.08 2.63 12.53
CA LYS A 70 27.65 1.29 12.98
C LYS A 70 28.60 0.18 12.55
N ASN A 71 29.60 0.48 11.70
CA ASN A 71 30.60 -0.48 11.20
C ASN A 71 29.98 -1.77 10.64
N LEU A 72 28.94 -1.63 9.82
CA LEU A 72 28.25 -2.75 9.19
C LEU A 72 29.11 -3.34 8.06
N PRO A 73 29.04 -4.66 7.79
CA PRO A 73 29.80 -5.32 6.75
C PRO A 73 29.27 -5.11 5.33
N TYR A 74 28.26 -4.25 5.15
CA TYR A 74 27.53 -3.98 3.90
C TYR A 74 27.12 -2.52 3.80
N THR A 75 26.82 -2.08 2.59
CA THR A 75 26.07 -0.85 2.28
C THR A 75 24.61 -1.20 2.03
N ILE A 76 23.72 -0.21 2.02
CA ILE A 76 22.31 -0.47 1.72
C ILE A 76 22.13 -1.07 0.32
N SER A 77 22.94 -0.64 -0.65
CA SER A 77 22.92 -1.16 -2.02
C SER A 77 23.22 -2.66 -2.12
N ASP A 78 24.04 -3.20 -1.21
CA ASP A 78 24.37 -4.62 -1.19
C ASP A 78 23.18 -5.50 -0.78
N LEU A 79 22.19 -4.90 -0.13
CA LEU A 79 21.02 -5.59 0.42
C LEU A 79 19.80 -5.51 -0.48
N LEU A 80 19.69 -4.47 -1.31
CA LEU A 80 18.50 -4.18 -2.11
C LEU A 80 18.44 -5.05 -3.38
N PRO A 81 17.24 -5.54 -3.78
CA PRO A 81 17.06 -6.27 -5.02
C PRO A 81 17.19 -5.35 -6.23
N LYS A 82 17.49 -5.93 -7.40
CA LYS A 82 17.45 -5.21 -8.66
C LYS A 82 16.03 -4.73 -8.98
N VAL A 83 15.90 -3.48 -9.41
CA VAL A 83 14.63 -2.88 -9.81
C VAL A 83 14.34 -3.20 -11.27
N LEU A 84 13.10 -3.56 -11.56
CA LEU A 84 12.58 -3.79 -12.90
C LEU A 84 11.25 -3.05 -13.09
N VAL A 85 10.98 -2.54 -14.30
CA VAL A 85 9.67 -1.95 -14.63
C VAL A 85 8.73 -3.00 -15.22
N ALA A 86 7.42 -2.73 -15.16
CA ALA A 86 6.41 -3.60 -15.75
C ALA A 86 6.71 -3.86 -17.25
N GLY A 87 6.65 -5.12 -17.66
CA GLY A 87 6.96 -5.57 -19.01
C GLY A 87 8.41 -6.03 -19.22
N GLU A 88 9.31 -5.79 -18.28
CA GLU A 88 10.65 -6.37 -18.31
C GLU A 88 10.64 -7.85 -17.91
N ASN A 89 11.64 -8.57 -18.37
CA ASN A 89 11.81 -10.00 -18.03
C ASN A 89 12.41 -10.14 -16.63
N ALA A 90 11.67 -10.75 -15.73
CA ALA A 90 12.09 -11.01 -14.36
C ALA A 90 12.57 -12.47 -14.13
N GLY A 91 12.91 -13.16 -15.18
CA GLY A 91 13.33 -14.57 -15.13
C GLY A 91 12.22 -15.53 -15.54
N THR A 92 12.50 -16.81 -15.33
CA THR A 92 11.56 -17.90 -15.65
C THR A 92 11.36 -18.81 -14.45
N LEU A 93 10.21 -19.47 -14.39
CA LEU A 93 9.93 -20.47 -13.38
C LEU A 93 11.02 -21.55 -13.41
N SER A 94 11.69 -21.76 -12.28
CA SER A 94 12.71 -22.79 -12.12
C SER A 94 12.07 -24.18 -11.95
N GLU A 95 12.88 -25.25 -12.06
CA GLU A 95 12.40 -26.60 -11.75
C GLU A 95 11.97 -26.74 -10.28
N GLU A 96 12.72 -26.10 -9.37
CA GLU A 96 12.40 -26.08 -7.95
C GLU A 96 11.11 -25.28 -7.69
N GLY A 97 10.94 -24.14 -8.37
CA GLY A 97 9.74 -23.33 -8.30
C GLY A 97 8.50 -24.08 -8.82
N ALA A 98 8.63 -24.79 -9.94
CA ALA A 98 7.57 -25.62 -10.48
C ALA A 98 7.15 -26.73 -9.51
N LYS A 99 8.10 -27.43 -8.89
CA LYS A 99 7.84 -28.47 -7.87
C LYS A 99 7.21 -27.90 -6.60
N LEU A 100 7.58 -26.67 -6.22
CA LEU A 100 7.00 -25.99 -5.05
C LEU A 100 5.51 -25.68 -5.26
N LEU A 101 5.15 -25.26 -6.47
CA LEU A 101 3.76 -24.88 -6.82
C LEU A 101 2.89 -26.08 -7.15
N ASP A 102 3.46 -27.10 -7.78
CA ASP A 102 2.70 -28.27 -8.24
C ASP A 102 3.43 -29.58 -7.93
N THR A 103 2.96 -30.25 -6.88
CA THR A 103 3.46 -31.57 -6.47
C THR A 103 3.03 -32.68 -7.42
N THR A 104 2.10 -32.43 -8.34
CA THR A 104 1.63 -33.45 -9.33
C THR A 104 2.57 -33.56 -10.54
N GLY A 105 3.50 -32.60 -10.71
CA GLY A 105 4.48 -32.59 -11.79
C GLY A 105 3.91 -32.21 -13.18
N LYS A 106 2.74 -31.61 -13.24
CA LYS A 106 2.12 -31.11 -14.48
C LYS A 106 2.63 -29.74 -14.89
N LEU A 107 3.09 -28.94 -13.91
CA LEU A 107 3.64 -27.61 -14.15
C LEU A 107 5.09 -27.72 -14.61
N SER A 108 5.41 -27.20 -15.78
CA SER A 108 6.76 -27.22 -16.34
C SER A 108 7.53 -25.95 -16.00
N ALA A 109 8.83 -26.07 -15.80
CA ALA A 109 9.75 -24.95 -15.71
C ALA A 109 9.84 -24.18 -17.03
N GLY A 110 10.43 -22.97 -17.01
CA GLY A 110 10.67 -22.15 -18.19
C GLY A 110 9.56 -21.14 -18.51
N ILE A 111 8.47 -21.10 -17.74
CA ILE A 111 7.41 -20.10 -17.90
C ILE A 111 7.98 -18.73 -17.50
N PRO A 112 7.90 -17.68 -18.37
CA PRO A 112 8.40 -16.35 -18.03
C PRO A 112 7.55 -15.71 -16.93
N LEU A 113 8.22 -15.02 -16.01
CA LEU A 113 7.59 -14.25 -14.95
C LEU A 113 7.81 -12.74 -15.17
N CYS A 114 6.79 -11.94 -14.82
CA CYS A 114 6.89 -10.50 -14.75
C CYS A 114 7.58 -10.06 -13.44
N PRO A 115 8.04 -8.80 -13.34
CA PRO A 115 8.52 -8.23 -12.10
C PRO A 115 7.44 -8.33 -11.01
N PRO A 116 7.80 -8.80 -9.79
CA PRO A 116 6.84 -8.90 -8.70
C PRO A 116 6.43 -7.52 -8.19
N GLU A 117 5.13 -7.29 -8.10
CA GLU A 117 4.52 -6.05 -7.64
C GLU A 117 3.55 -6.32 -6.49
N GLY A 118 3.36 -5.33 -5.63
CA GLY A 118 2.36 -5.34 -4.57
C GLY A 118 0.94 -4.99 -5.07
N ASP A 119 -0.03 -5.10 -4.19
CA ASP A 119 -1.44 -4.83 -4.46
C ASP A 119 -1.72 -3.35 -4.81
N ALA A 120 -0.94 -2.41 -4.27
CA ALA A 120 -1.07 -0.98 -4.57
C ALA A 120 -0.82 -0.70 -6.06
N GLY A 121 0.33 -1.12 -6.61
CA GLY A 121 0.68 -0.92 -8.02
C GLY A 121 -0.24 -1.69 -8.97
N THR A 122 -0.55 -2.93 -8.65
CA THR A 122 -1.48 -3.75 -9.45
C THR A 122 -2.90 -3.23 -9.39
N GLY A 123 -3.34 -2.67 -8.25
CA GLY A 123 -4.62 -2.00 -8.08
C GLY A 123 -4.75 -0.74 -8.95
N MET A 124 -3.69 0.07 -9.06
CA MET A 124 -3.65 1.19 -9.99
C MET A 124 -3.78 0.74 -11.44
N THR A 125 -3.14 -0.36 -11.80
CA THR A 125 -3.24 -0.95 -13.15
C THR A 125 -4.66 -1.47 -13.41
N ALA A 126 -5.24 -2.19 -12.46
CA ALA A 126 -6.59 -2.76 -12.57
C ALA A 126 -7.68 -1.69 -12.71
N THR A 127 -7.49 -0.51 -12.11
CA THR A 127 -8.42 0.62 -12.19
C THR A 127 -8.08 1.61 -13.32
N ASN A 128 -7.10 1.29 -14.17
CA ASN A 128 -6.61 2.15 -15.25
C ASN A 128 -6.19 3.56 -14.75
N SER A 129 -5.55 3.63 -13.59
CA SER A 129 -5.13 4.88 -12.93
C SER A 129 -3.61 5.03 -12.85
N ILE A 130 -2.91 4.63 -13.91
CA ILE A 130 -1.44 4.68 -14.02
C ILE A 130 -0.91 5.86 -14.84
N THR A 131 -1.80 6.70 -15.38
CA THR A 131 -1.41 7.86 -16.17
C THR A 131 -1.38 9.12 -15.30
N LYS A 132 -0.59 10.11 -15.70
CA LYS A 132 -0.50 11.40 -14.98
C LYS A 132 -1.87 12.03 -14.75
N ARG A 133 -2.10 12.56 -13.56
CA ARG A 133 -3.35 13.19 -13.12
C ARG A 133 -4.53 12.21 -12.97
N THR A 134 -4.28 10.92 -12.99
CA THR A 134 -5.25 9.91 -12.58
C THR A 134 -4.86 9.37 -11.21
N GLY A 135 -5.79 8.69 -10.56
CA GLY A 135 -5.54 8.10 -9.25
C GLY A 135 -6.62 7.10 -8.89
N ASN A 136 -6.39 6.39 -7.83
CA ASN A 136 -7.38 5.49 -7.25
C ASN A 136 -7.40 5.60 -5.73
N VAL A 137 -8.47 5.11 -5.15
CA VAL A 137 -8.63 4.93 -3.71
C VAL A 137 -8.85 3.45 -3.46
N SER A 138 -7.95 2.83 -2.72
CA SER A 138 -8.11 1.47 -2.24
C SER A 138 -8.65 1.52 -0.80
N ALA A 139 -9.88 1.05 -0.61
CA ALA A 139 -10.58 1.08 0.67
C ALA A 139 -10.73 -0.35 1.21
N GLY A 140 -9.82 -0.74 2.06
CA GLY A 140 -9.83 -1.99 2.81
C GLY A 140 -9.96 -1.73 4.31
N THR A 141 -9.19 -2.44 5.14
CA THR A 141 -9.05 -2.16 6.57
C THR A 141 -8.54 -0.73 6.79
N SER A 142 -7.56 -0.33 5.97
CA SER A 142 -7.08 1.04 5.81
C SER A 142 -7.49 1.61 4.44
N VAL A 143 -7.24 2.89 4.23
CA VAL A 143 -7.44 3.57 2.93
C VAL A 143 -6.10 4.04 2.40
N PHE A 144 -5.85 3.76 1.12
CA PHE A 144 -4.77 4.37 0.35
C PHE A 144 -5.39 5.24 -0.74
N ALA A 145 -5.10 6.52 -0.73
CA ALA A 145 -5.41 7.43 -1.83
C ALA A 145 -4.12 7.68 -2.61
N MET A 146 -4.10 7.33 -3.88
CA MET A 146 -2.93 7.40 -4.76
C MET A 146 -3.23 8.26 -5.98
N VAL A 147 -2.33 9.18 -6.30
CA VAL A 147 -2.46 10.07 -7.47
C VAL A 147 -1.12 10.12 -8.22
N VAL A 148 -1.15 9.80 -9.52
CA VAL A 148 0.04 9.91 -10.38
C VAL A 148 0.37 11.38 -10.61
N LEU A 149 1.59 11.76 -10.21
CA LEU A 149 2.03 13.15 -10.26
C LEU A 149 2.41 13.57 -11.68
N GLU A 150 2.06 14.79 -12.05
CA GLU A 150 2.52 15.42 -13.29
C GLU A 150 3.93 16.00 -13.14
N LYS A 151 4.27 16.45 -11.92
CA LYS A 151 5.55 17.03 -11.52
C LYS A 151 5.90 16.57 -10.11
N PRO A 152 7.18 16.47 -9.77
CA PRO A 152 7.60 16.23 -8.39
C PRO A 152 7.00 17.26 -7.43
N LEU A 153 6.78 16.87 -6.18
CA LEU A 153 6.34 17.79 -5.14
C LEU A 153 7.39 18.87 -4.91
N SER A 154 6.95 20.09 -4.62
CA SER A 154 7.84 21.26 -4.43
C SER A 154 8.69 21.18 -3.14
N LYS A 155 8.26 20.37 -2.18
CA LYS A 155 8.94 20.10 -0.91
C LYS A 155 8.49 18.75 -0.35
N ALA A 156 9.16 18.26 0.68
CA ALA A 156 8.68 17.12 1.45
C ALA A 156 7.44 17.50 2.27
N TYR A 157 6.46 16.62 2.27
CA TYR A 157 5.24 16.68 3.09
C TYR A 157 5.22 15.39 3.91
N PRO A 158 5.27 15.48 5.25
CA PRO A 158 5.29 14.29 6.12
C PRO A 158 4.07 13.39 5.96
N GLU A 159 2.96 13.96 5.46
CA GLU A 159 1.68 13.28 5.28
C GLU A 159 1.58 12.51 3.95
N ILE A 160 2.57 12.67 3.07
CA ILE A 160 2.54 12.11 1.71
C ILE A 160 3.77 11.24 1.50
N ASP A 161 3.54 9.96 1.25
CA ASP A 161 4.55 9.05 0.77
C ASP A 161 4.68 9.16 -0.75
N ILE A 162 5.91 9.13 -1.24
CA ILE A 162 6.16 9.07 -2.68
C ILE A 162 6.54 7.63 -3.03
N VAL A 163 5.69 7.01 -3.80
CA VAL A 163 5.89 5.69 -4.40
C VAL A 163 5.86 5.82 -5.92
N THR A 164 5.88 4.72 -6.65
CA THR A 164 5.81 4.76 -8.12
C THR A 164 4.71 3.86 -8.66
N THR A 165 4.24 4.18 -9.86
CA THR A 165 3.47 3.23 -10.67
C THR A 165 4.37 2.06 -11.08
N PRO A 166 3.83 0.90 -11.53
CA PRO A 166 4.63 -0.21 -12.06
C PRO A 166 5.49 0.13 -13.28
N VAL A 167 5.27 1.29 -13.91
CA VAL A 167 6.10 1.81 -15.02
C VAL A 167 7.07 2.91 -14.59
N GLY A 168 7.07 3.28 -13.30
CA GLY A 168 8.05 4.18 -12.69
C GLY A 168 7.69 5.66 -12.71
N ASP A 169 6.41 6.02 -12.89
CA ASP A 169 5.97 7.41 -12.68
C ASP A 169 5.71 7.66 -11.20
N ASP A 170 6.05 8.87 -10.72
CA ASP A 170 5.85 9.25 -9.32
C ASP A 170 4.37 9.27 -8.91
N VAL A 171 4.07 8.72 -7.76
CA VAL A 171 2.73 8.67 -7.16
C VAL A 171 2.78 9.29 -5.77
N ALA A 172 1.93 10.28 -5.53
CA ALA A 172 1.64 10.74 -4.17
C ALA A 172 0.63 9.78 -3.53
N MET A 173 1.00 9.21 -2.41
CA MET A 173 0.16 8.29 -1.63
C MET A 173 -0.11 8.86 -0.24
N VAL A 174 -1.37 8.81 0.17
CA VAL A 174 -1.78 9.07 1.56
C VAL A 174 -2.40 7.80 2.11
N HIS A 175 -1.91 7.37 3.26
CA HIS A 175 -2.41 6.20 3.97
C HIS A 175 -3.16 6.63 5.23
N VAL A 176 -4.35 6.06 5.44
CA VAL A 176 -5.20 6.27 6.62
C VAL A 176 -5.53 4.91 7.23
N ASN A 177 -5.30 4.77 8.53
CA ASN A 177 -5.41 3.49 9.23
C ASN A 177 -6.85 2.98 9.41
N ASN A 178 -7.85 3.85 9.29
CA ASN A 178 -9.24 3.55 9.62
C ASN A 178 -10.15 3.64 8.39
N CYS A 179 -10.89 2.57 8.08
CA CYS A 179 -11.86 2.56 6.99
C CYS A 179 -13.00 1.54 7.20
N THR A 180 -12.87 0.32 6.66
CA THR A 180 -14.00 -0.61 6.58
C THR A 180 -14.50 -1.08 7.93
N SER A 181 -13.68 -1.11 8.97
CA SER A 181 -14.12 -1.47 10.32
C SER A 181 -15.12 -0.47 10.86
N ASP A 182 -14.88 0.82 10.64
CA ASP A 182 -15.78 1.90 11.04
C ASP A 182 -17.07 1.86 10.19
N LEU A 183 -16.93 1.77 8.87
CA LEU A 183 -18.06 1.63 7.96
C LEU A 183 -18.96 0.42 8.33
N ASN A 184 -18.34 -0.72 8.63
CA ASN A 184 -19.06 -1.93 9.01
C ASN A 184 -19.85 -1.74 10.32
N ALA A 185 -19.30 -1.00 11.28
CA ALA A 185 -20.01 -0.69 12.53
C ALA A 185 -21.29 0.10 12.27
N TRP A 186 -21.22 1.14 11.44
CA TRP A 186 -22.40 1.90 11.03
C TRP A 186 -23.41 1.06 10.25
N VAL A 187 -22.98 0.26 9.31
CA VAL A 187 -23.86 -0.62 8.51
C VAL A 187 -24.54 -1.65 9.40
N ASN A 188 -23.87 -2.17 10.42
CA ASN A 188 -24.45 -3.12 11.37
C ASN A 188 -25.62 -2.52 12.17
N ILE A 189 -25.59 -1.24 12.51
CA ILE A 189 -26.73 -0.58 13.17
C ILE A 189 -27.99 -0.69 12.32
N PHE A 190 -27.88 -0.45 11.01
CA PHE A 190 -29.02 -0.60 10.10
C PHE A 190 -29.47 -2.06 9.94
N ARG A 191 -28.54 -3.00 10.01
CA ARG A 191 -28.87 -4.44 10.00
C ARG A 191 -29.64 -4.85 11.23
N GLU A 192 -29.17 -4.46 12.42
CA GLU A 192 -29.83 -4.74 13.69
C GLU A 192 -31.24 -4.12 13.72
N TYR A 193 -31.37 -2.87 13.32
CA TYR A 193 -32.67 -2.22 13.24
C TYR A 193 -33.65 -2.95 12.31
N SER A 194 -33.18 -3.41 11.13
CA SER A 194 -34.00 -4.18 10.20
C SER A 194 -34.44 -5.52 10.78
N ALA A 195 -33.54 -6.20 11.51
CA ALA A 195 -33.84 -7.48 12.16
C ALA A 195 -34.90 -7.32 13.27
N GLU A 196 -34.83 -6.25 14.06
CA GLU A 196 -35.86 -5.95 15.07
C GLU A 196 -37.25 -5.69 14.46
N LEU A 197 -37.29 -5.24 13.21
CA LEU A 197 -38.55 -5.11 12.45
C LEU A 197 -38.99 -6.43 11.78
N GLY A 198 -38.26 -7.53 11.99
CA GLY A 198 -38.53 -8.83 11.35
C GLY A 198 -38.14 -8.86 9.87
N ILE A 199 -37.28 -7.96 9.41
CA ILE A 199 -36.85 -7.86 8.01
C ILE A 199 -35.42 -8.39 7.92
N GLU A 200 -35.24 -9.55 7.28
CA GLU A 200 -33.91 -10.08 6.94
C GLU A 200 -33.40 -9.45 5.66
N ILE A 201 -32.21 -8.85 5.70
CA ILE A 201 -31.57 -8.21 4.55
C ILE A 201 -30.18 -8.84 4.35
N SER A 202 -29.89 -9.32 3.13
CA SER A 202 -28.55 -9.80 2.79
C SER A 202 -27.53 -8.66 2.85
N THR A 203 -26.29 -8.99 3.18
CA THR A 203 -25.19 -8.02 3.27
C THR A 203 -25.05 -7.20 1.98
N GLU A 204 -25.06 -7.87 0.83
CA GLU A 204 -24.97 -7.20 -0.49
C GLU A 204 -26.11 -6.19 -0.71
N LYS A 205 -27.34 -6.59 -0.40
CA LYS A 205 -28.51 -5.71 -0.57
C LYS A 205 -28.43 -4.50 0.37
N LEU A 206 -27.97 -4.72 1.62
CA LEU A 206 -27.83 -3.65 2.61
C LEU A 206 -26.80 -2.62 2.15
N TYR A 207 -25.56 -3.05 1.84
CA TYR A 207 -24.52 -2.15 1.33
C TYR A 207 -24.93 -1.46 0.04
N GLY A 208 -25.45 -2.21 -0.93
CA GLY A 208 -25.91 -1.64 -2.20
C GLY A 208 -27.02 -0.60 -2.04
N THR A 209 -27.88 -0.76 -1.03
CA THR A 209 -28.92 0.23 -0.71
C THR A 209 -28.34 1.48 -0.11
N LEU A 210 -27.46 1.33 0.89
CA LEU A 210 -26.82 2.47 1.57
C LEU A 210 -25.92 3.26 0.62
N TYR A 211 -25.13 2.59 -0.21
CA TYR A 211 -24.26 3.27 -1.20
C TYR A 211 -25.06 4.02 -2.27
N ARG A 212 -26.15 3.43 -2.79
CA ARG A 212 -27.02 4.18 -3.71
C ARG A 212 -27.65 5.40 -3.06
N LYS A 213 -28.04 5.27 -1.78
CA LYS A 213 -28.61 6.39 -1.04
C LYS A 213 -27.58 7.49 -0.79
N ALA A 214 -26.34 7.13 -0.48
CA ALA A 214 -25.24 8.10 -0.31
C ALA A 214 -24.95 8.93 -1.58
N LEU A 215 -25.23 8.41 -2.78
CA LEU A 215 -25.11 9.18 -4.04
C LEU A 215 -26.11 10.36 -4.16
N GLU A 216 -27.15 10.35 -3.34
CA GLU A 216 -28.13 11.45 -3.27
C GLU A 216 -27.74 12.52 -2.23
N GLY A 217 -26.68 12.25 -1.45
CA GLY A 217 -26.20 13.15 -0.41
C GLY A 217 -25.51 14.40 -0.96
N ASP A 218 -25.34 15.38 -0.09
CA ASP A 218 -24.61 16.61 -0.41
C ASP A 218 -23.10 16.30 -0.51
N ALA A 219 -22.37 17.02 -1.37
CA ALA A 219 -20.95 16.80 -1.61
C ALA A 219 -20.06 17.03 -0.36
N ASP A 220 -20.57 17.80 0.60
CA ASP A 220 -19.94 18.08 1.90
C ASP A 220 -20.52 17.21 3.03
N CYS A 221 -21.20 16.11 2.69
CA CYS A 221 -21.92 15.25 3.64
C CYS A 221 -22.92 16.01 4.54
N GLY A 222 -23.53 17.09 4.00
CA GLY A 222 -24.47 17.89 4.75
C GLY A 222 -23.89 18.61 5.97
N GLY A 223 -22.59 18.86 5.99
CA GLY A 223 -21.86 19.48 7.09
C GLY A 223 -21.60 18.53 8.27
N LEU A 224 -21.67 17.23 8.05
CA LEU A 224 -21.31 16.22 9.04
C LEU A 224 -19.81 15.94 8.97
N LEU A 225 -19.19 15.69 10.14
CA LEU A 225 -17.77 15.31 10.22
C LEU A 225 -17.63 14.01 11.03
N SER A 226 -16.78 13.11 10.54
CA SER A 226 -16.41 11.89 11.25
C SER A 226 -14.89 11.80 11.37
N TYR A 227 -14.41 11.62 12.59
CA TYR A 227 -13.01 11.38 12.90
C TYR A 227 -12.87 9.93 13.39
N GLY A 228 -12.16 9.09 12.63
CA GLY A 228 -11.98 7.66 12.95
C GLY A 228 -11.07 7.44 14.16
N TYR A 229 -9.78 7.35 13.94
CA TYR A 229 -8.73 7.16 14.94
C TYR A 229 -8.79 5.86 15.78
N PHE A 230 -9.66 4.91 15.49
CA PHE A 230 -9.74 3.67 16.27
C PHE A 230 -8.44 2.89 16.38
N SER A 231 -7.73 2.78 15.24
CA SER A 231 -6.45 2.08 15.15
C SER A 231 -5.27 3.03 15.24
N GLY A 232 -5.49 4.21 15.84
CA GLY A 232 -4.53 5.29 15.80
C GLY A 232 -4.39 5.90 14.40
N GLU A 233 -3.46 6.82 14.24
CA GLU A 233 -3.14 7.44 12.97
C GLU A 233 -1.69 7.95 12.99
N ASN A 234 -0.83 7.32 12.21
CA ASN A 234 0.61 7.62 12.21
C ASN A 234 0.91 9.07 11.87
N ILE A 235 0.15 9.67 10.95
CA ILE A 235 0.33 11.07 10.53
C ILE A 235 0.13 12.05 11.69
N THR A 236 -0.78 11.74 12.61
CA THR A 236 -1.06 12.57 13.78
C THR A 236 -0.31 12.15 15.03
N GLY A 237 0.49 11.06 14.97
CA GLY A 237 1.25 10.52 16.09
C GLY A 237 0.40 9.91 17.19
N LEU A 238 -0.82 9.48 16.87
CA LEU A 238 -1.73 8.81 17.80
C LEU A 238 -1.63 7.29 17.61
N GLU A 239 -1.35 6.55 18.67
CA GLU A 239 -1.28 5.09 18.65
C GLU A 239 -2.68 4.45 18.76
N GLU A 240 -3.60 5.09 19.46
CA GLU A 240 -5.01 4.70 19.59
C GLU A 240 -5.89 5.93 19.71
N GLY A 241 -7.17 5.76 19.46
CA GLY A 241 -8.11 6.86 19.58
C GLY A 241 -9.55 6.40 19.72
N ARG A 242 -10.43 7.38 19.69
CA ARG A 242 -11.88 7.14 19.74
C ARG A 242 -12.54 7.90 18.62
N GLN A 243 -13.52 7.29 17.99
CA GLN A 243 -14.32 7.94 16.96
C GLN A 243 -15.07 9.13 17.56
N LEU A 244 -15.08 10.21 16.80
CA LEU A 244 -15.87 11.39 17.08
C LEU A 244 -16.76 11.72 15.87
N PHE A 245 -18.07 11.69 16.07
CA PHE A 245 -19.06 12.13 15.09
C PHE A 245 -19.59 13.50 15.48
N VAL A 246 -19.39 14.50 14.61
CA VAL A 246 -19.70 15.89 14.91
C VAL A 246 -20.75 16.42 13.96
N ARG A 247 -21.75 17.11 14.51
CA ARG A 247 -22.75 17.86 13.76
C ARG A 247 -23.07 19.18 14.45
N THR A 248 -23.45 20.16 13.65
CA THR A 248 -24.06 21.42 14.11
C THR A 248 -25.59 21.32 14.02
N PRO A 249 -26.34 22.26 14.64
CA PRO A 249 -27.80 22.30 14.48
C PRO A 249 -28.27 22.41 13.04
N ASP A 250 -27.47 23.03 12.17
CA ASP A 250 -27.78 23.26 10.76
C ASP A 250 -27.32 22.10 9.84
N SER A 251 -26.60 21.11 10.36
CA SER A 251 -26.16 19.95 9.58
C SER A 251 -27.35 19.11 9.11
N LYS A 252 -27.32 18.65 7.86
CA LYS A 252 -28.34 17.77 7.30
C LYS A 252 -28.08 16.32 7.71
N PHE A 253 -28.50 15.95 8.90
CA PHE A 253 -28.35 14.59 9.41
C PHE A 253 -29.47 13.68 8.90
N ASN A 254 -29.20 12.91 7.87
CA ASN A 254 -30.12 11.97 7.24
C ASN A 254 -29.35 10.78 6.64
N LEU A 255 -30.08 9.82 6.06
CA LEU A 255 -29.46 8.58 5.54
C LEU A 255 -28.58 8.81 4.31
N ALA A 256 -28.75 9.90 3.56
CA ALA A 256 -27.95 10.17 2.36
C ALA A 256 -26.60 10.82 2.70
N ASN A 257 -26.60 11.65 3.72
CA ASN A 257 -25.42 12.34 4.24
C ASN A 257 -24.77 11.56 5.37
#